data_9973b5a79a65223d56441f4f9ae5966f
#
_entry.id   9973b5a79a65223d56441f4f9ae5966f
#
_cell.length_a   1.000
_cell.length_b   1.000
_cell.length_c   1.000
_cell.angle_alpha   90.00
_cell.angle_beta   90.00
_cell.angle_gamma   90.00
#
_symmetry.space_group_name_H-M   'P 1'
#
loop_
_entity.id
_entity.type
_entity.pdbx_description
1 polymer ?
#
loop_
_entity_poly.entity_id
_entity_poly.type
_entity_poly.pdbx_seq_one_letter_code
_entity_poly.pdbx_strand_id
1 'polypeptide(L)'
;QETWDRLPCFRFDFVVVRDGKEVARFRHWWDRRNGRCRVEGPNDQGKQVAAIFTLADRKGIAFVEGIGESDPALVAEIIQNGYERWVNDTYWAMMPFKLHDPGVRIRYARNERTLETVYDVLELSFVPGTGLTPDDRYWLYVNRKTHLIDRWEHILTGQKPPPSGASWEAWTAIGPVRLSLQRRIQGKPVMLRFENAAAPAAFDENVFNFASVRN
;
A
#
# COMPACT_ATOMS: atom_id res chain seq x y z
N GLN A 1 16.58 3.38 4.51
CA GLN A 1 16.43 3.03 3.09
C GLN A 1 17.15 1.71 2.79
N GLU A 2 18.47 1.58 3.01
CA GLU A 2 19.24 0.36 2.69
C GLU A 2 18.63 -0.93 3.24
N THR A 3 18.12 -0.91 4.47
CA THR A 3 17.49 -2.06 5.11
C THR A 3 16.22 -2.48 4.36
N TRP A 4 15.42 -1.50 3.94
CA TRP A 4 14.23 -1.73 3.12
C TRP A 4 14.60 -2.31 1.75
N ASP A 5 15.64 -1.78 1.11
CA ASP A 5 16.05 -2.22 -0.23
C ASP A 5 16.54 -3.67 -0.25
N ARG A 6 17.08 -4.14 0.88
CA ARG A 6 17.54 -5.53 1.07
C ARG A 6 16.45 -6.50 1.52
N LEU A 7 15.24 -6.00 1.84
CA LEU A 7 14.14 -6.84 2.31
C LEU A 7 13.67 -7.77 1.19
N PRO A 8 13.80 -9.10 1.31
CA PRO A 8 13.51 -10.01 0.20
C PRO A 8 12.03 -10.22 -0.03
N CYS A 9 11.24 -10.26 1.04
CA CYS A 9 9.81 -10.54 1.01
C CYS A 9 9.06 -9.64 1.98
N PHE A 10 7.81 -9.33 1.65
CA PHE A 10 6.91 -8.63 2.52
C PHE A 10 5.47 -9.13 2.36
N ARG A 11 4.74 -9.24 3.47
CA ARG A 11 3.31 -9.54 3.45
C ARG A 11 2.56 -8.61 4.38
N PHE A 12 1.31 -8.34 4.08
CA PHE A 12 0.37 -7.63 4.96
C PHE A 12 -1.06 -7.80 4.46
N ASP A 13 -2.01 -7.58 5.35
CA ASP A 13 -3.41 -7.43 5.02
C ASP A 13 -3.77 -5.94 5.08
N PHE A 14 -4.34 -5.40 4.01
CA PHE A 14 -4.93 -4.07 3.96
C PHE A 14 -6.40 -4.18 4.34
N VAL A 15 -6.77 -3.67 5.50
CA VAL A 15 -8.11 -3.80 6.06
C VAL A 15 -8.80 -2.45 6.10
N VAL A 16 -9.97 -2.37 5.50
CA VAL A 16 -10.82 -1.17 5.53
C VAL A 16 -11.89 -1.36 6.60
N VAL A 17 -11.89 -0.46 7.58
CA VAL A 17 -12.90 -0.42 8.64
C VAL A 17 -13.76 0.82 8.46
N ARG A 18 -15.07 0.67 8.47
CA ARG A 18 -16.04 1.77 8.42
C ARG A 18 -17.04 1.60 9.55
N ASP A 19 -17.29 2.67 10.31
CA ASP A 19 -18.19 2.65 11.48
C ASP A 19 -17.86 1.51 12.46
N GLY A 20 -16.55 1.24 12.67
CA GLY A 20 -16.06 0.19 13.56
C GLY A 20 -16.16 -1.24 13.01
N LYS A 21 -16.70 -1.43 11.80
CA LYS A 21 -16.84 -2.75 11.16
C LYS A 21 -15.86 -2.90 9.99
N GLU A 22 -15.25 -4.07 9.88
CA GLU A 22 -14.47 -4.43 8.70
C GLU A 22 -15.41 -4.56 7.50
N VAL A 23 -15.11 -3.83 6.43
CA VAL A 23 -15.91 -3.81 5.19
C VAL A 23 -15.16 -4.39 3.99
N ALA A 24 -13.83 -4.43 4.05
CA ALA A 24 -13.02 -5.09 3.03
C ALA A 24 -11.64 -5.50 3.62
N ARG A 25 -11.10 -6.57 3.10
CA ARG A 25 -9.75 -7.06 3.41
C ARG A 25 -9.08 -7.49 2.12
N PHE A 26 -7.88 -6.95 1.88
CA PHE A 26 -7.02 -7.35 0.77
C PHE A 26 -5.71 -7.89 1.35
N ARG A 27 -5.33 -9.10 0.93
CA ARG A 27 -4.11 -9.76 1.40
C ARG A 27 -3.04 -9.64 0.34
N HIS A 28 -1.84 -9.27 0.77
CA HIS A 28 -0.71 -9.04 -0.11
C HIS A 28 0.48 -9.92 0.29
N TRP A 29 1.06 -10.61 -0.70
CA TRP A 29 2.36 -11.26 -0.60
C TRP A 29 3.23 -10.70 -1.72
N TRP A 30 4.36 -10.14 -1.35
CA TRP A 30 5.29 -9.52 -2.27
C TRP A 30 6.67 -10.16 -2.14
N ASP A 31 7.03 -11.03 -3.08
CA ASP A 31 8.38 -11.53 -3.29
C ASP A 31 9.17 -10.48 -4.06
N ARG A 32 9.83 -9.60 -3.31
CA ARG A 32 10.57 -8.47 -3.88
C ARG A 32 11.81 -8.91 -4.65
N ARG A 33 12.43 -10.04 -4.25
CA ARG A 33 13.61 -10.61 -4.93
C ARG A 33 13.29 -11.07 -6.34
N ASN A 34 12.16 -11.73 -6.52
CA ASN A 34 11.75 -12.29 -7.80
C ASN A 34 10.71 -11.44 -8.54
N GLY A 35 10.30 -10.29 -7.96
CA GLY A 35 9.31 -9.40 -8.55
C GLY A 35 7.93 -10.03 -8.71
N ARG A 36 7.54 -10.97 -7.81
CA ARG A 36 6.25 -11.66 -7.84
C ARG A 36 5.31 -11.10 -6.78
N CYS A 37 4.04 -11.00 -7.14
CA CYS A 37 2.98 -10.58 -6.23
C CYS A 37 1.82 -11.56 -6.25
N ARG A 38 1.19 -11.70 -5.06
CA ARG A 38 -0.15 -12.28 -4.90
C ARG A 38 -1.01 -11.27 -4.17
N VAL A 39 -2.18 -10.98 -4.72
CA VAL A 39 -3.18 -10.09 -4.13
C VAL A 39 -4.50 -10.81 -4.10
N GLU A 40 -5.12 -10.87 -2.91
CA GLU A 40 -6.43 -11.46 -2.70
C GLU A 40 -7.38 -10.46 -2.08
N GLY A 41 -8.65 -10.57 -2.41
CA GLY A 41 -9.72 -9.79 -1.80
C GLY A 41 -11.00 -9.82 -2.61
N PRO A 42 -12.02 -9.09 -2.17
CA PRO A 42 -13.28 -9.02 -2.91
C PRO A 42 -13.14 -8.16 -4.17
N ASN A 43 -13.77 -8.59 -5.25
CA ASN A 43 -14.02 -7.73 -6.41
C ASN A 43 -15.28 -6.86 -6.20
N ASP A 44 -15.65 -6.05 -7.18
CA ASP A 44 -16.82 -5.15 -7.12
C ASP A 44 -18.17 -5.90 -6.99
N GLN A 45 -18.19 -7.19 -7.33
CA GLN A 45 -19.35 -8.07 -7.14
C GLN A 45 -19.36 -8.77 -5.77
N GLY A 46 -18.36 -8.50 -4.92
CA GLY A 46 -18.18 -9.15 -3.62
C GLY A 46 -17.61 -10.57 -3.68
N LYS A 47 -17.25 -11.08 -4.85
CA LYS A 47 -16.60 -12.40 -4.99
C LYS A 47 -15.14 -12.32 -4.59
N GLN A 48 -14.65 -13.34 -3.92
CA GLN A 48 -13.23 -13.45 -3.60
C GLN A 48 -12.43 -13.76 -4.86
N VAL A 49 -11.45 -12.90 -5.16
CA VAL A 49 -10.52 -13.10 -6.27
C VAL A 49 -9.09 -13.18 -5.75
N ALA A 50 -8.23 -13.89 -6.48
CA ALA A 50 -6.80 -13.90 -6.26
C ALA A 50 -6.08 -13.69 -7.59
N ALA A 51 -5.16 -12.70 -7.60
CA ALA A 51 -4.25 -12.44 -8.70
C ALA A 51 -2.83 -12.82 -8.27
N ILE A 52 -2.16 -13.68 -9.03
CA ILE A 52 -0.75 -14.05 -8.84
C ILE A 52 -0.02 -13.67 -10.12
N PHE A 53 0.92 -12.72 -10.02
CA PHE A 53 1.54 -12.13 -11.21
C PHE A 53 2.97 -11.65 -10.96
N THR A 54 3.72 -11.43 -12.04
CA THR A 54 5.00 -10.74 -12.03
C THR A 54 4.83 -9.24 -12.24
N LEU A 55 5.62 -8.43 -11.53
CA LEU A 55 5.55 -6.97 -11.64
C LEU A 55 6.07 -6.45 -12.98
N ALA A 56 7.01 -7.18 -13.60
CA ALA A 56 7.70 -6.74 -14.80
C ALA A 56 6.78 -6.67 -16.02
N ASP A 57 5.93 -7.67 -16.22
CA ASP A 57 5.10 -7.81 -17.42
C ASP A 57 3.61 -8.02 -17.12
N ARG A 58 3.25 -8.08 -15.82
CA ARG A 58 1.89 -8.28 -15.34
C ARG A 58 1.24 -9.56 -15.90
N LYS A 59 2.05 -10.61 -16.12
CA LYS A 59 1.56 -11.93 -16.50
C LYS A 59 1.45 -12.83 -15.29
N GLY A 60 0.47 -13.74 -15.32
CA GLY A 60 0.24 -14.64 -14.22
C GLY A 60 -1.04 -15.46 -14.34
N ILE A 61 -1.60 -15.83 -13.21
CA ILE A 61 -2.81 -16.62 -13.07
C ILE A 61 -3.80 -15.92 -12.15
N ALA A 62 -5.09 -16.18 -12.36
CA ALA A 62 -6.17 -15.60 -11.58
C ALA A 62 -7.14 -16.69 -11.12
N PHE A 63 -7.84 -16.37 -10.02
CA PHE A 63 -8.83 -17.26 -9.39
C PHE A 63 -10.05 -16.44 -9.00
N VAL A 64 -11.21 -17.06 -9.13
CA VAL A 64 -12.50 -16.55 -8.64
C VAL A 64 -13.10 -17.62 -7.73
N GLU A 65 -13.42 -17.26 -6.48
CA GLU A 65 -13.97 -18.18 -5.46
C GLU A 65 -13.10 -19.47 -5.31
N GLY A 66 -11.77 -19.33 -5.40
CA GLY A 66 -10.81 -20.42 -5.29
C GLY A 66 -10.71 -21.32 -6.52
N ILE A 67 -11.44 -21.02 -7.60
CA ILE A 67 -11.40 -21.77 -8.88
C ILE A 67 -10.52 -20.99 -9.86
N GLY A 68 -9.58 -21.68 -10.52
CA GLY A 68 -8.73 -21.07 -11.54
C GLY A 68 -9.54 -20.54 -12.70
N GLU A 69 -9.29 -19.29 -13.09
CA GLU A 69 -9.92 -18.67 -14.25
C GLU A 69 -9.21 -19.07 -15.53
N SER A 70 -9.95 -19.40 -16.57
CA SER A 70 -9.44 -19.86 -17.87
C SER A 70 -9.70 -18.86 -19.00
N ASP A 71 -10.63 -17.91 -18.83
CA ASP A 71 -10.85 -16.86 -19.82
C ASP A 71 -9.69 -15.86 -19.80
N PRO A 72 -8.90 -15.75 -20.89
CA PRO A 72 -7.74 -14.86 -20.91
C PRO A 72 -8.08 -13.38 -20.67
N ALA A 73 -9.26 -12.93 -21.08
CA ALA A 73 -9.68 -11.55 -20.89
C ALA A 73 -9.96 -11.27 -19.40
N LEU A 74 -10.68 -12.18 -18.74
CA LEU A 74 -10.97 -12.07 -17.31
C LEU A 74 -9.71 -12.26 -16.45
N VAL A 75 -8.81 -13.15 -16.82
CA VAL A 75 -7.49 -13.30 -16.17
C VAL A 75 -6.71 -11.98 -16.25
N ALA A 76 -6.65 -11.35 -17.43
CA ALA A 76 -5.95 -10.09 -17.62
C ALA A 76 -6.57 -8.95 -16.78
N GLU A 77 -7.90 -8.89 -16.72
CA GLU A 77 -8.63 -7.92 -15.90
C GLU A 77 -8.33 -8.10 -14.41
N ILE A 78 -8.43 -9.32 -13.89
CA ILE A 78 -8.18 -9.62 -12.46
C ILE A 78 -6.72 -9.29 -12.11
N ILE A 79 -5.76 -9.59 -12.98
CA ILE A 79 -4.34 -9.26 -12.77
C ILE A 79 -4.15 -7.75 -12.77
N GLN A 80 -4.76 -7.01 -13.70
CA GLN A 80 -4.64 -5.55 -13.76
C GLN A 80 -5.22 -4.92 -12.48
N ASN A 81 -6.40 -5.34 -12.05
CA ASN A 81 -7.01 -4.88 -10.80
C ASN A 81 -6.14 -5.22 -9.58
N GLY A 82 -5.56 -6.42 -9.54
CA GLY A 82 -4.61 -6.84 -8.50
C GLY A 82 -3.35 -5.98 -8.47
N TYR A 83 -2.81 -5.61 -9.64
CA TYR A 83 -1.66 -4.71 -9.75
C TYR A 83 -1.99 -3.29 -9.25
N GLU A 84 -3.12 -2.73 -9.67
CA GLU A 84 -3.55 -1.40 -9.23
C GLU A 84 -3.80 -1.37 -7.72
N ARG A 85 -4.40 -2.42 -7.18
CA ARG A 85 -4.57 -2.62 -5.74
C ARG A 85 -3.22 -2.71 -5.03
N TRP A 86 -2.27 -3.48 -5.56
CA TRP A 86 -0.93 -3.57 -5.00
C TRP A 86 -0.21 -2.21 -4.99
N VAL A 87 -0.30 -1.43 -6.06
CA VAL A 87 0.30 -0.07 -6.12
C VAL A 87 -0.30 0.82 -5.04
N ASN A 88 -1.64 0.89 -4.97
CA ASN A 88 -2.34 1.73 -3.99
C ASN A 88 -2.03 1.30 -2.55
N ASP A 89 -2.21 0.02 -2.23
CA ASP A 89 -2.13 -0.46 -0.85
C ASP A 89 -0.70 -0.44 -0.31
N THR A 90 0.30 -0.73 -1.16
CA THR A 90 1.71 -0.59 -0.78
C THR A 90 2.09 0.86 -0.57
N TYR A 91 1.53 1.81 -1.32
CA TYR A 91 1.77 3.23 -1.09
C TYR A 91 1.23 3.66 0.27
N TRP A 92 0.00 3.27 0.63
CA TRP A 92 -0.57 3.54 1.94
C TRP A 92 0.22 2.89 3.09
N ALA A 93 0.77 1.69 2.89
CA ALA A 93 1.52 0.98 3.91
C ALA A 93 2.95 1.49 4.08
N MET A 94 3.63 1.79 2.96
CA MET A 94 5.10 1.85 2.87
C MET A 94 5.63 3.14 2.27
N MET A 95 4.81 4.19 2.10
CA MET A 95 5.19 5.45 1.48
C MET A 95 6.53 6.02 2.00
N PRO A 96 6.88 5.97 3.31
CA PRO A 96 8.15 6.50 3.78
C PRO A 96 9.39 5.86 3.13
N PHE A 97 9.28 4.62 2.67
CA PHE A 97 10.36 3.92 1.95
C PHE A 97 10.39 4.21 0.46
N LYS A 98 9.33 4.83 -0.07
CA LYS A 98 9.18 5.19 -1.48
C LYS A 98 9.57 6.66 -1.78
N LEU A 99 10.02 7.39 -0.77
CA LEU A 99 10.38 8.80 -0.91
C LEU A 99 11.56 9.03 -1.87
N HIS A 100 12.42 8.03 -2.05
CA HIS A 100 13.57 8.06 -2.95
C HIS A 100 13.36 7.23 -4.22
N ASP A 101 12.13 6.76 -4.47
CA ASP A 101 11.82 6.06 -5.72
C ASP A 101 12.03 6.99 -6.93
N PRO A 102 12.46 6.46 -8.09
CA PRO A 102 12.59 7.25 -9.30
C PRO A 102 11.32 8.01 -9.64
N GLY A 103 11.46 9.30 -9.94
CA GLY A 103 10.34 10.17 -10.29
C GLY A 103 9.65 10.84 -9.09
N VAL A 104 9.98 10.51 -7.85
CA VAL A 104 9.48 11.21 -6.66
C VAL A 104 10.29 12.50 -6.45
N ARG A 105 9.60 13.61 -6.24
CA ARG A 105 10.17 14.91 -5.90
C ARG A 105 9.75 15.30 -4.49
N ILE A 106 10.74 15.56 -3.64
CA ILE A 106 10.51 16.00 -2.26
C ILE A 106 11.04 17.42 -2.13
N ARG A 107 10.27 18.28 -1.49
CA ARG A 107 10.76 19.58 -1.03
C ARG A 107 10.30 19.88 0.39
N TYR A 108 11.11 20.61 1.11
CA TYR A 108 10.68 21.20 2.38
C TYR A 108 9.66 22.30 2.09
N ALA A 109 8.44 22.18 2.67
CA ALA A 109 7.38 23.14 2.46
C ALA A 109 7.37 24.23 3.55
N ARG A 110 7.33 23.81 4.82
CA ARG A 110 7.24 24.70 5.98
C ARG A 110 7.48 23.97 7.29
N ASN A 111 7.64 24.75 8.37
CA ASN A 111 7.44 24.26 9.71
C ASN A 111 5.95 24.46 10.11
N GLU A 112 5.41 23.59 10.93
CA GLU A 112 4.09 23.74 11.53
C GLU A 112 4.18 23.41 13.02
N ARG A 113 3.60 24.26 13.84
CA ARG A 113 3.60 24.08 15.29
C ARG A 113 2.15 23.95 15.78
N THR A 114 1.89 22.89 16.53
CA THR A 114 0.69 22.76 17.37
C THR A 114 1.06 23.07 18.83
N LEU A 115 0.09 22.95 19.74
CA LEU A 115 0.36 23.14 21.18
C LEU A 115 1.37 22.12 21.73
N GLU A 116 1.45 20.92 21.15
CA GLU A 116 2.22 19.80 21.70
C GLU A 116 3.41 19.41 20.84
N THR A 117 3.40 19.74 19.55
CA THR A 117 4.36 19.18 18.59
C THR A 117 4.80 20.19 17.53
N VAL A 118 6.05 20.07 17.11
CA VAL A 118 6.60 20.80 15.97
C VAL A 118 6.85 19.81 14.84
N TYR A 119 6.35 20.14 13.66
CA TYR A 119 6.50 19.35 12.45
C TYR A 119 7.42 20.02 11.43
N ASP A 120 8.22 19.23 10.75
CA ASP A 120 8.72 19.57 9.43
C ASP A 120 7.74 19.02 8.39
N VAL A 121 7.22 19.89 7.54
CA VAL A 121 6.26 19.50 6.50
C VAL A 121 7.01 19.36 5.18
N LEU A 122 7.02 18.15 4.64
CA LEU A 122 7.59 17.83 3.34
C LEU A 122 6.47 17.71 2.31
N GLU A 123 6.65 18.37 1.18
CA GLU A 123 5.76 18.22 0.03
C GLU A 123 6.33 17.19 -0.94
N LEU A 124 5.47 16.25 -1.36
CA LEU A 124 5.77 15.27 -2.39
C LEU A 124 4.98 15.60 -3.65
N SER A 125 5.64 15.51 -4.78
CA SER A 125 5.08 15.53 -6.12
C SER A 125 5.82 14.54 -7.01
N PHE A 126 5.33 14.28 -8.21
CA PHE A 126 5.86 13.25 -9.10
C PHE A 126 6.21 13.81 -10.47
N VAL A 127 7.17 13.20 -11.12
CA VAL A 127 7.47 13.45 -12.53
C VAL A 127 6.33 12.83 -13.39
N PRO A 128 5.88 13.49 -14.48
CA PRO A 128 4.91 12.88 -15.38
C PRO A 128 5.28 11.45 -15.77
N GLY A 129 4.32 10.54 -15.73
CA GLY A 129 4.54 9.11 -16.01
C GLY A 129 5.04 8.29 -14.84
N THR A 130 5.18 8.88 -13.65
CA THR A 130 5.54 8.13 -12.43
C THR A 130 4.29 7.53 -11.79
N GLY A 131 4.24 6.20 -11.66
CA GLY A 131 3.12 5.49 -11.05
C GLY A 131 1.82 5.60 -11.83
N LEU A 132 0.69 5.39 -11.15
CA LEU A 132 -0.65 5.42 -11.74
C LEU A 132 -1.27 6.83 -11.72
N THR A 133 -0.86 7.68 -10.79
CA THR A 133 -1.47 8.99 -10.53
C THR A 133 -0.38 10.06 -10.33
N PRO A 134 0.35 10.46 -11.40
CA PRO A 134 1.49 11.38 -11.28
C PRO A 134 1.10 12.81 -10.87
N ASP A 135 -0.17 13.17 -10.97
CA ASP A 135 -0.68 14.50 -10.57
C ASP A 135 -1.06 14.58 -9.09
N ASP A 136 -0.95 13.47 -8.34
CA ASP A 136 -1.19 13.46 -6.90
C ASP A 136 -0.15 14.31 -6.18
N ARG A 137 -0.58 14.98 -5.11
CA ARG A 137 0.29 15.77 -4.23
C ARG A 137 0.06 15.39 -2.78
N TYR A 138 1.16 15.29 -2.02
CA TYR A 138 1.11 14.92 -0.61
C TYR A 138 1.91 15.89 0.24
N TRP A 139 1.48 16.10 1.49
CA TRP A 139 2.23 16.83 2.53
C TRP A 139 2.40 15.90 3.72
N LEU A 140 3.65 15.60 4.05
CA LEU A 140 4.01 14.72 5.15
C LEU A 140 4.39 15.54 6.37
N TYR A 141 3.77 15.28 7.48
CA TYR A 141 4.04 15.95 8.76
C TYR A 141 4.98 15.09 9.59
N VAL A 142 6.26 15.40 9.49
CA VAL A 142 7.34 14.69 10.20
C VAL A 142 7.51 15.32 11.57
N ASN A 143 7.26 14.56 12.62
CA ASN A 143 7.42 14.98 14.00
C ASN A 143 8.91 15.14 14.35
N ARG A 144 9.33 16.35 14.73
CA ARG A 144 10.74 16.64 15.03
C ARG A 144 11.31 15.86 16.21
N LYS A 145 10.45 15.44 17.15
CA LYS A 145 10.89 14.69 18.33
C LYS A 145 11.09 13.22 18.06
N THR A 146 10.19 12.61 17.30
CA THR A 146 10.19 11.16 17.02
C THR A 146 10.85 10.80 15.70
N HIS A 147 10.98 11.78 14.78
CA HIS A 147 11.40 11.61 13.39
C HIS A 147 10.48 10.68 12.59
N LEU A 148 9.23 10.51 13.04
CA LEU A 148 8.21 9.70 12.37
C LEU A 148 7.16 10.63 11.75
N ILE A 149 6.45 10.11 10.76
CA ILE A 149 5.30 10.79 10.18
C ILE A 149 4.11 10.54 11.10
N ASP A 150 3.46 11.59 11.58
CA ASP A 150 2.25 11.48 12.42
C ASP A 150 0.98 11.58 11.57
N ARG A 151 1.04 12.29 10.45
CA ARG A 151 -0.06 12.44 9.51
C ARG A 151 0.43 12.84 8.12
N TRP A 152 -0.41 12.66 7.15
CA TRP A 152 -0.26 13.26 5.84
C TRP A 152 -1.54 13.96 5.40
N GLU A 153 -1.40 14.85 4.43
CA GLU A 153 -2.48 15.43 3.66
C GLU A 153 -2.22 15.13 2.19
N HIS A 154 -3.27 15.07 1.38
CA HIS A 154 -3.14 14.81 -0.04
C HIS A 154 -4.26 15.46 -0.85
N ILE A 155 -3.93 15.79 -2.09
CA ILE A 155 -4.87 16.10 -3.17
C ILE A 155 -4.58 15.06 -4.25
N LEU A 156 -5.53 14.15 -4.46
CA LEU A 156 -5.42 13.12 -5.49
C LEU A 156 -5.89 13.67 -6.84
N THR A 157 -5.46 13.04 -7.92
CA THR A 157 -5.85 13.37 -9.30
C THR A 157 -7.36 13.55 -9.41
N GLY A 158 -7.79 14.68 -9.95
CA GLY A 158 -9.20 15.05 -10.06
C GLY A 158 -9.86 15.62 -8.81
N GLN A 159 -9.19 15.62 -7.66
CA GLN A 159 -9.69 16.26 -6.43
C GLN A 159 -9.39 17.76 -6.41
N LYS A 160 -10.27 18.51 -5.75
CA LYS A 160 -10.09 19.96 -5.50
C LYS A 160 -9.71 20.20 -4.05
N PRO A 161 -9.00 21.32 -3.75
CA PRO A 161 -8.81 21.78 -2.37
C PRO A 161 -10.13 21.93 -1.60
N PRO A 162 -10.14 21.75 -0.26
CA PRO A 162 -8.97 21.51 0.58
C PRO A 162 -8.43 20.07 0.50
N PRO A 163 -7.18 19.82 0.90
CA PRO A 163 -6.61 18.47 0.97
C PRO A 163 -7.42 17.54 1.90
N SER A 164 -7.47 16.27 1.57
CA SER A 164 -7.88 15.21 2.50
C SER A 164 -6.70 14.78 3.36
N GLY A 165 -6.94 14.24 4.55
CA GLY A 165 -5.87 13.83 5.45
C GLY A 165 -6.07 12.45 6.04
N ALA A 166 -4.96 11.86 6.50
CA ALA A 166 -4.97 10.64 7.29
C ALA A 166 -3.84 10.64 8.32
N SER A 167 -4.10 10.06 9.49
CA SER A 167 -3.08 9.84 10.51
C SER A 167 -2.11 8.73 10.12
N TRP A 168 -0.96 8.68 10.81
CA TRP A 168 0.02 7.60 10.77
C TRP A 168 0.28 7.13 12.20
N GLU A 169 -0.43 6.08 12.63
CA GLU A 169 -0.47 5.60 14.00
C GLU A 169 0.10 4.19 14.13
N ALA A 170 0.30 3.74 15.36
CA ALA A 170 0.74 2.38 15.69
C ALA A 170 2.06 1.99 15.01
N TRP A 171 3.09 2.83 15.11
CA TRP A 171 4.41 2.56 14.59
C TRP A 171 5.05 1.33 15.27
N THR A 172 5.25 0.26 14.54
CA THR A 172 5.65 -1.06 15.03
C THR A 172 6.86 -1.57 14.23
N ALA A 173 7.77 -2.28 14.90
CA ALA A 173 8.86 -2.98 14.23
C ALA A 173 8.34 -4.24 13.53
N ILE A 174 8.62 -4.35 12.23
CA ILE A 174 8.28 -5.52 11.40
C ILE A 174 9.59 -6.04 10.80
N GLY A 175 10.17 -7.04 11.44
CA GLY A 175 11.53 -7.45 11.11
C GLY A 175 12.50 -6.27 11.24
N PRO A 176 13.27 -5.93 10.19
CA PRO A 176 14.29 -4.89 10.26
C PRO A 176 13.75 -3.48 9.97
N VAL A 177 12.44 -3.30 9.72
CA VAL A 177 11.84 -1.99 9.39
C VAL A 177 10.77 -1.59 10.40
N ARG A 178 10.44 -0.29 10.46
CA ARG A 178 9.30 0.22 11.24
C ARG A 178 8.22 0.69 10.31
N LEU A 179 6.98 0.23 10.56
CA LEU A 179 5.80 0.63 9.82
C LEU A 179 4.74 1.18 10.77
N SER A 180 3.99 2.14 10.29
CA SER A 180 2.75 2.55 10.93
C SER A 180 1.63 1.62 10.45
N LEU A 181 0.93 1.00 11.38
CA LEU A 181 -0.05 -0.04 11.08
C LEU A 181 -1.50 0.46 11.06
N GLN A 182 -1.72 1.77 11.22
CA GLN A 182 -3.07 2.33 11.29
C GLN A 182 -3.15 3.72 10.66
N ARG A 183 -4.26 3.99 9.96
CA ARG A 183 -4.62 5.28 9.36
C ARG A 183 -6.06 5.63 9.71
N ARG A 184 -6.30 6.77 10.33
CA ARG A 184 -7.64 7.35 10.47
C ARG A 184 -7.84 8.38 9.38
N ILE A 185 -8.88 8.23 8.59
CA ILE A 185 -9.20 9.20 7.53
C ILE A 185 -9.88 10.41 8.15
N GLN A 186 -9.30 11.58 7.96
CA GLN A 186 -9.80 12.82 8.53
C GLN A 186 -11.23 13.11 8.07
N GLY A 187 -12.11 13.43 9.03
CA GLY A 187 -13.50 13.79 8.76
C GLY A 187 -14.40 12.63 8.28
N LYS A 188 -13.91 11.38 8.32
CA LYS A 188 -14.69 10.21 7.93
C LYS A 188 -14.60 9.11 9.00
N PRO A 189 -15.65 8.32 9.24
CA PRO A 189 -15.61 7.18 10.15
C PRO A 189 -14.92 5.97 9.49
N VAL A 190 -13.77 6.23 8.86
CA VAL A 190 -12.99 5.23 8.11
C VAL A 190 -11.60 5.13 8.71
N MET A 191 -11.17 3.90 8.93
CA MET A 191 -9.84 3.54 9.37
C MET A 191 -9.28 2.44 8.46
N LEU A 192 -8.01 2.60 8.08
CA LEU A 192 -7.24 1.55 7.43
C LEU A 192 -6.35 0.89 8.48
N ARG A 193 -6.28 -0.44 8.48
CA ARG A 193 -5.36 -1.21 9.32
C ARG A 193 -4.48 -2.09 8.43
N PHE A 194 -3.22 -2.23 8.82
CA PHE A 194 -2.26 -3.12 8.17
C PHE A 194 -2.00 -4.27 9.13
N GLU A 195 -2.72 -5.37 8.94
CA GLU A 195 -2.67 -6.54 9.80
C GLU A 195 -1.74 -7.61 9.21
N ASN A 196 -1.31 -8.57 10.03
CA ASN A 196 -0.45 -9.68 9.62
C ASN A 196 0.81 -9.25 8.87
N ALA A 197 1.30 -8.01 9.13
CA ALA A 197 2.49 -7.48 8.51
C ALA A 197 3.72 -8.30 8.94
N ALA A 198 4.47 -8.81 7.97
CA ALA A 198 5.66 -9.60 8.20
C ALA A 198 6.69 -9.43 7.08
N ALA A 199 7.95 -9.61 7.42
CA ALA A 199 9.09 -9.50 6.52
C ALA A 199 9.88 -10.84 6.53
N PRO A 200 9.35 -11.92 5.95
CA PRO A 200 10.03 -13.22 5.94
C PRO A 200 11.24 -13.20 5.00
N ALA A 201 12.20 -14.09 5.25
CA ALA A 201 13.37 -14.26 4.39
C ALA A 201 13.02 -14.85 3.02
N ALA A 202 11.96 -15.65 2.96
CA ALA A 202 11.38 -16.22 1.74
C ALA A 202 9.91 -16.58 2.01
N PHE A 203 9.15 -16.74 0.94
CA PHE A 203 7.85 -17.41 0.98
C PHE A 203 8.01 -18.87 0.53
N ASP A 204 7.11 -19.73 1.00
CA ASP A 204 6.89 -21.04 0.39
C ASP A 204 6.43 -20.83 -1.06
N GLU A 205 6.98 -21.61 -2.01
CA GLU A 205 6.62 -21.51 -3.43
C GLU A 205 5.13 -21.76 -3.68
N ASN A 206 4.48 -22.53 -2.79
CA ASN A 206 3.04 -22.74 -2.84
C ASN A 206 2.23 -21.44 -2.72
N VAL A 207 2.77 -20.38 -2.14
CA VAL A 207 2.11 -19.07 -2.08
C VAL A 207 1.83 -18.52 -3.47
N PHE A 208 2.67 -18.84 -4.46
CA PHE A 208 2.58 -18.32 -5.84
C PHE A 208 2.11 -19.36 -6.85
N ASN A 209 1.44 -20.41 -6.40
CA ASN A 209 0.90 -21.43 -7.31
C ASN A 209 -0.58 -21.76 -7.02
N PHE A 210 -1.15 -22.60 -7.89
CA PHE A 210 -2.55 -23.00 -7.85
C PHE A 210 -2.97 -23.73 -6.54
N ALA A 211 -2.07 -24.50 -5.94
CA ALA A 211 -2.42 -25.37 -4.81
C ALA A 211 -2.80 -24.57 -3.54
N SER A 212 -2.26 -23.37 -3.37
CA SER A 212 -2.44 -22.55 -2.16
C SER A 212 -3.75 -21.76 -2.10
N VAL A 213 -4.54 -21.71 -3.17
CA VAL A 213 -5.79 -20.94 -3.22
C VAL A 213 -7.00 -21.76 -2.74
N ARG A 214 -6.81 -23.06 -2.53
CA ARG A 214 -7.88 -24.00 -2.15
C ARG A 214 -8.10 -24.19 -0.65
N ASN A 215 -7.32 -23.47 0.23
CA ASN A 215 -7.40 -23.65 1.69
C ASN A 215 -7.94 -22.40 2.37
#